data_c81e4a72fdeb789800ede37be3b34b8b
#
_entry.id   c81e4a72fdeb789800ede37be3b34b8b
#
_cell.length_a   1.000
_cell.length_b   1.000
_cell.length_c   1.000
_cell.angle_alpha   90.00
_cell.angle_beta   90.00
_cell.angle_gamma   90.00
#
_symmetry.space_group_name_H-M   'P 1'
#
loop_
_entity.id
_entity.type
_entity.pdbx_description
1 polymer ?
#
loop_
_entity_poly.entity_id
_entity_poly.type
_entity_poly.pdbx_seq_one_letter_code
_entity_poly.pdbx_strand_id
1 'polypeptide(L)'
;MLDNPIMTPRKLTLEDRLLRRLPFAEMIDRVDQRITRWMARYGLTMMRVALGIIFFWFGALKLVPGLSPAEELVRNTIFFIDPNLFQPVLAVWEMAIGLGLMTGLFMRVTLLLLFLQMPGTVLPIFVTPAAVFTHFPFGLTIEGQYIVKNLALITAAIVLGSTVRGGRIVA
;
A
#
# COMPACT_ATOMS: atom_id res chain seq x y z
N MET A 1 33.73 18.54 1.16
CA MET A 1 32.47 19.26 0.84
C MET A 1 31.63 18.27 0.06
N LEU A 2 30.74 17.53 0.72
CA LEU A 2 29.91 16.52 0.06
C LEU A 2 28.64 17.22 -0.40
N ASP A 3 28.53 17.44 -1.70
CA ASP A 3 27.29 17.90 -2.34
C ASP A 3 26.18 16.91 -2.00
N ASN A 4 25.23 17.37 -1.19
CA ASN A 4 24.06 16.61 -0.80
C ASN A 4 23.01 16.72 -1.92
N PRO A 5 22.81 15.68 -2.76
CA PRO A 5 21.97 15.76 -3.97
C PRO A 5 20.46 15.83 -3.68
N ILE A 6 20.06 15.98 -2.41
CA ILE A 6 18.66 15.89 -2.00
C ILE A 6 18.00 17.29 -1.89
N MET A 7 18.75 18.38 -1.97
CA MET A 7 18.17 19.72 -1.90
C MET A 7 18.42 20.52 -3.17
N THR A 8 17.55 20.32 -4.18
CA THR A 8 17.35 21.38 -5.17
C THR A 8 16.79 22.61 -4.46
N PRO A 9 17.22 23.84 -4.81
CA PRO A 9 16.67 25.05 -4.21
C PRO A 9 15.17 25.14 -4.52
N ARG A 10 14.37 24.78 -3.52
CA ARG A 10 12.91 24.80 -3.61
C ARG A 10 12.49 26.27 -3.73
N LYS A 11 11.71 26.60 -4.75
CA LYS A 11 11.04 27.92 -4.82
C LYS A 11 10.21 28.08 -3.55
N LEU A 12 10.46 29.16 -2.79
CA LEU A 12 9.74 29.46 -1.56
C LEU A 12 8.24 29.50 -1.84
N THR A 13 7.49 28.62 -1.20
CA THR A 13 6.03 28.59 -1.27
C THR A 13 5.43 29.78 -0.50
N LEU A 14 4.14 30.04 -0.69
CA LEU A 14 3.42 31.04 0.11
C LEU A 14 3.50 30.73 1.61
N GLU A 15 3.43 29.44 1.96
CA GLU A 15 3.58 28.96 3.34
C GLU A 15 4.95 29.33 3.92
N ASP A 16 6.04 29.11 3.19
CA ASP A 16 7.40 29.46 3.62
C ASP A 16 7.53 30.97 3.89
N ARG A 17 6.85 31.80 3.09
CA ARG A 17 6.86 33.27 3.28
C ARG A 17 6.06 33.70 4.51
N LEU A 18 4.94 33.01 4.79
CA LEU A 18 4.11 33.28 5.97
C LEU A 18 4.81 32.83 7.26
N LEU A 19 5.38 31.62 7.23
CA LEU A 19 6.11 31.05 8.37
C LEU A 19 7.31 31.91 8.78
N ARG A 20 8.04 32.50 7.83
CA ARG A 20 9.18 33.38 8.11
C ARG A 20 8.83 34.69 8.87
N ARG A 21 7.54 35.03 8.95
CA ARG A 21 7.07 36.21 9.71
C ARG A 21 6.80 35.90 11.18
N LEU A 22 6.86 34.63 11.58
CA LEU A 22 6.60 34.25 12.97
C LEU A 22 7.85 34.36 13.83
N PRO A 23 7.73 34.75 15.09
CA PRO A 23 8.88 34.90 16.01
C PRO A 23 9.63 33.58 16.27
N PHE A 24 9.02 32.42 15.95
CA PHE A 24 9.62 31.10 16.10
C PHE A 24 9.97 30.44 14.76
N ALA A 25 10.04 31.20 13.66
CA ALA A 25 10.26 30.68 12.31
C ALA A 25 11.47 29.75 12.20
N GLU A 26 12.61 30.15 12.80
CA GLU A 26 13.83 29.31 12.76
C GLU A 26 13.72 28.01 13.53
N MET A 27 12.95 27.97 14.60
CA MET A 27 12.71 26.73 15.35
C MET A 27 11.80 25.79 14.56
N ILE A 28 10.75 26.34 13.96
CA ILE A 28 9.81 25.58 13.10
C ILE A 28 10.56 25.01 11.92
N ASP A 29 11.38 25.81 11.23
CA ASP A 29 12.16 25.35 10.07
C ASP A 29 13.15 24.24 10.43
N ARG A 30 13.82 24.33 11.58
CA ARG A 30 14.72 23.27 12.06
C ARG A 30 13.99 21.96 12.38
N VAL A 31 12.80 22.05 12.97
CA VAL A 31 11.97 20.87 13.28
C VAL A 31 11.46 20.24 11.99
N ASP A 32 10.91 21.06 11.08
CA ASP A 32 10.42 20.61 9.79
C ASP A 32 11.50 19.90 8.96
N GLN A 33 12.68 20.50 8.85
CA GLN A 33 13.82 19.91 8.16
C GLN A 33 14.28 18.58 8.80
N ARG A 34 14.19 18.44 10.13
CA ARG A 34 14.52 17.19 10.81
C ARG A 34 13.50 16.11 10.50
N ILE A 35 12.21 16.46 10.57
CA ILE A 35 11.11 15.54 10.26
C ILE A 35 11.18 15.11 8.79
N THR A 36 11.32 16.04 7.87
CA THR A 36 11.43 15.78 6.42
C THR A 36 12.60 14.85 6.10
N ARG A 37 13.77 15.11 6.68
CA ARG A 37 14.94 14.23 6.51
C ARG A 37 14.72 12.83 7.07
N TRP A 38 14.01 12.71 8.20
CA TRP A 38 13.66 11.44 8.78
C TRP A 38 12.67 10.67 7.87
N MET A 39 11.60 11.34 7.41
CA MET A 39 10.64 10.76 6.45
C MET A 39 11.32 10.33 5.15
N ALA A 40 12.18 11.16 4.59
CA ALA A 40 12.93 10.84 3.37
C ALA A 40 13.86 9.61 3.56
N ARG A 41 14.41 9.43 4.77
CA ARG A 41 15.31 8.30 5.07
C ARG A 41 14.57 7.00 5.32
N TYR A 42 13.47 7.04 6.05
CA TYR A 42 12.80 5.85 6.57
C TYR A 42 11.45 5.56 5.92
N GLY A 43 10.83 6.55 5.27
CA GLY A 43 9.45 6.45 4.78
C GLY A 43 9.21 5.27 3.84
N LEU A 44 10.10 5.04 2.87
CA LEU A 44 9.99 3.91 1.95
C LEU A 44 10.11 2.56 2.67
N THR A 45 11.03 2.45 3.63
CA THR A 45 11.20 1.22 4.42
C THR A 45 9.98 0.97 5.29
N MET A 46 9.47 2.00 5.95
CA MET A 46 8.26 1.90 6.77
C MET A 46 7.04 1.51 5.93
N MET A 47 6.86 2.13 4.76
CA MET A 47 5.78 1.80 3.84
C MET A 47 5.87 0.34 3.39
N ARG A 48 7.06 -0.13 3.02
CA ARG A 48 7.31 -1.51 2.62
C ARG A 48 6.97 -2.50 3.73
N VAL A 49 7.45 -2.25 4.95
CA VAL A 49 7.20 -3.12 6.11
C VAL A 49 5.73 -3.11 6.49
N ALA A 50 5.09 -1.95 6.50
CA ALA A 50 3.66 -1.83 6.81
C ALA A 50 2.80 -2.61 5.80
N LEU A 51 3.07 -2.47 4.50
CA LEU A 51 2.41 -3.28 3.47
C LEU A 51 2.67 -4.77 3.69
N GLY A 52 3.90 -5.15 4.00
CA GLY A 52 4.28 -6.53 4.29
C GLY A 52 3.50 -7.12 5.46
N ILE A 53 3.35 -6.37 6.55
CA ILE A 53 2.54 -6.77 7.71
C ILE A 53 1.08 -6.97 7.29
N ILE A 54 0.51 -6.04 6.53
CA ILE A 54 -0.88 -6.12 6.05
C ILE A 54 -1.08 -7.41 5.24
N PHE A 55 -0.26 -7.65 4.22
CA PHE A 55 -0.38 -8.83 3.37
C PHE A 55 -0.18 -10.13 4.15
N PHE A 56 0.82 -10.18 5.02
CA PHE A 56 1.09 -11.36 5.83
C PHE A 56 -0.07 -11.65 6.78
N TRP A 57 -0.55 -10.63 7.48
CA TRP A 57 -1.62 -10.76 8.46
C TRP A 57 -2.93 -11.22 7.82
N PHE A 58 -3.37 -10.54 6.76
CA PHE A 58 -4.61 -10.91 6.08
C PHE A 58 -4.49 -12.25 5.35
N GLY A 59 -3.31 -12.60 4.86
CA GLY A 59 -3.04 -13.95 4.34
C GLY A 59 -3.17 -15.01 5.43
N ALA A 60 -2.56 -14.81 6.60
CA ALA A 60 -2.62 -15.74 7.71
C ALA A 60 -4.06 -15.95 8.22
N LEU A 61 -4.88 -14.91 8.28
CA LEU A 61 -6.29 -15.02 8.67
C LEU A 61 -7.10 -15.93 7.74
N LYS A 62 -6.73 -16.03 6.47
CA LYS A 62 -7.41 -16.91 5.50
C LYS A 62 -7.13 -18.40 5.71
N LEU A 63 -6.12 -18.76 6.51
CA LEU A 63 -5.85 -20.15 6.87
C LEU A 63 -6.82 -20.69 7.93
N VAL A 64 -7.51 -19.80 8.64
CA VAL A 64 -8.45 -20.18 9.70
C VAL A 64 -9.86 -19.85 9.22
N PRO A 65 -10.74 -20.85 9.02
CA PRO A 65 -12.11 -20.63 8.57
C PRO A 65 -12.86 -19.64 9.49
N GLY A 66 -13.59 -18.71 8.89
CA GLY A 66 -14.39 -17.71 9.60
C GLY A 66 -13.63 -16.52 10.18
N LEU A 67 -12.30 -16.47 10.09
CA LEU A 67 -11.52 -15.32 10.56
C LEU A 67 -11.24 -14.26 9.48
N SER A 68 -11.27 -14.65 8.21
CA SER A 68 -11.00 -13.70 7.12
C SER A 68 -12.23 -12.84 6.82
N PRO A 69 -12.14 -11.50 6.90
CA PRO A 69 -13.25 -10.62 6.51
C PRO A 69 -13.63 -10.74 5.02
N ALA A 70 -12.72 -11.22 4.18
CA ALA A 70 -12.93 -11.38 2.75
C ALA A 70 -13.37 -12.80 2.35
N GLU A 71 -13.57 -13.72 3.30
CA GLU A 71 -13.88 -15.13 2.99
C GLU A 71 -15.12 -15.28 2.14
N GLU A 72 -16.22 -14.67 2.56
CA GLU A 72 -17.50 -14.74 1.87
C GLU A 72 -17.43 -14.06 0.50
N LEU A 73 -16.74 -12.92 0.40
CA LEU A 73 -16.54 -12.23 -0.87
C LEU A 73 -15.77 -13.10 -1.87
N VAL A 74 -14.69 -13.76 -1.42
CA VAL A 74 -13.88 -14.66 -2.25
C VAL A 74 -14.73 -15.85 -2.70
N ARG A 75 -15.48 -16.49 -1.80
CA ARG A 75 -16.37 -17.62 -2.12
C ARG A 75 -17.42 -17.25 -3.18
N ASN A 76 -18.01 -16.08 -3.07
CA ASN A 76 -19.05 -15.62 -3.99
C ASN A 76 -18.51 -15.11 -5.33
N THR A 77 -17.23 -14.75 -5.38
CA THR A 77 -16.59 -14.20 -6.59
C THR A 77 -15.91 -15.27 -7.43
N ILE A 78 -15.27 -16.25 -6.79
CA ILE A 78 -14.53 -17.32 -7.47
C ILE A 78 -15.48 -18.51 -7.67
N PHE A 79 -16.15 -18.55 -8.83
CA PHE A 79 -17.11 -19.59 -9.17
C PHE A 79 -16.52 -20.72 -10.03
N PHE A 80 -15.29 -20.58 -10.52
CA PHE A 80 -14.64 -21.49 -11.46
C PHE A 80 -13.61 -22.43 -10.79
N ILE A 81 -13.30 -22.24 -9.50
CA ILE A 81 -12.43 -23.09 -8.69
C ILE A 81 -13.12 -23.36 -7.35
N ASP A 82 -12.92 -24.55 -6.79
CA ASP A 82 -13.41 -24.85 -5.43
C ASP A 82 -12.83 -23.86 -4.41
N PRO A 83 -13.67 -23.07 -3.73
CA PRO A 83 -13.21 -22.08 -2.74
C PRO A 83 -12.35 -22.68 -1.62
N ASN A 84 -12.59 -23.97 -1.27
CA ASN A 84 -11.83 -24.64 -0.22
C ASN A 84 -10.38 -24.94 -0.65
N LEU A 85 -10.14 -25.07 -1.95
CA LEU A 85 -8.79 -25.19 -2.51
C LEU A 85 -8.16 -23.83 -2.78
N PHE A 86 -8.96 -22.88 -3.27
CA PHE A 86 -8.49 -21.57 -3.67
C PHE A 86 -8.02 -20.73 -2.47
N GLN A 87 -8.77 -20.78 -1.36
CA GLN A 87 -8.52 -19.92 -0.20
C GLN A 87 -7.16 -20.17 0.49
N PRO A 88 -6.73 -21.42 0.75
CA PRO A 88 -5.39 -21.70 1.26
C PRO A 88 -4.28 -21.28 0.29
N VAL A 89 -4.47 -21.45 -1.01
CA VAL A 89 -3.50 -21.02 -2.03
C VAL A 89 -3.35 -19.49 -1.99
N LEU A 90 -4.48 -18.78 -1.95
CA LEU A 90 -4.47 -17.31 -1.83
C LEU A 90 -3.82 -16.86 -0.52
N ALA A 91 -4.08 -17.56 0.58
CA ALA A 91 -3.44 -17.28 1.88
C ALA A 91 -1.92 -17.38 1.81
N VAL A 92 -1.40 -18.48 1.28
CA VAL A 92 0.05 -18.69 1.10
C VAL A 92 0.65 -17.65 0.15
N TRP A 93 -0.06 -17.31 -0.92
CA TRP A 93 0.35 -16.27 -1.86
C TRP A 93 0.50 -14.91 -1.18
N GLU A 94 -0.49 -14.48 -0.40
CA GLU A 94 -0.46 -13.22 0.34
C GLU A 94 0.64 -13.22 1.41
N MET A 95 0.81 -14.32 2.14
CA MET A 95 1.88 -14.46 3.13
C MET A 95 3.27 -14.37 2.48
N ALA A 96 3.45 -14.96 1.30
CA ALA A 96 4.70 -14.87 0.55
C ALA A 96 4.99 -13.42 0.11
N ILE A 97 3.98 -12.70 -0.39
CA ILE A 97 4.09 -11.26 -0.67
C ILE A 97 4.47 -10.50 0.60
N GLY A 98 3.77 -10.75 1.71
CA GLY A 98 4.04 -10.11 2.99
C GLY A 98 5.47 -10.30 3.47
N LEU A 99 5.96 -11.53 3.46
CA LEU A 99 7.36 -11.85 3.83
C LEU A 99 8.37 -11.20 2.88
N GLY A 100 8.13 -11.24 1.59
CA GLY A 100 8.98 -10.60 0.59
C GLY A 100 9.08 -9.09 0.80
N LEU A 101 7.95 -8.43 1.09
CA LEU A 101 7.91 -7.00 1.42
C LEU A 101 8.62 -6.69 2.74
N MET A 102 8.39 -7.45 3.82
CA MET A 102 9.03 -7.20 5.11
C MET A 102 10.55 -7.36 5.04
N THR A 103 11.01 -8.45 4.44
CA THR A 103 12.43 -8.74 4.33
C THR A 103 13.16 -7.90 3.28
N GLY A 104 12.44 -7.48 2.22
CA GLY A 104 13.02 -6.83 1.05
C GLY A 104 13.76 -7.78 0.10
N LEU A 105 13.67 -9.08 0.34
CA LEU A 105 14.27 -10.08 -0.53
C LEU A 105 13.39 -10.29 -1.77
N PHE A 106 14.03 -10.52 -2.91
CA PHE A 106 13.35 -10.79 -4.18
C PHE A 106 12.24 -9.77 -4.55
N MET A 107 12.46 -8.49 -4.25
CA MET A 107 11.43 -7.43 -4.41
C MET A 107 10.72 -7.43 -5.76
N ARG A 108 11.41 -7.78 -6.86
CA ARG A 108 10.79 -7.85 -8.19
C ARG A 108 9.72 -8.93 -8.27
N VAL A 109 10.05 -10.13 -7.75
CA VAL A 109 9.10 -11.26 -7.70
C VAL A 109 7.95 -10.93 -6.77
N THR A 110 8.25 -10.37 -5.61
CA THR A 110 7.25 -9.94 -4.63
C THR A 110 6.27 -8.94 -5.23
N LEU A 111 6.75 -7.91 -5.91
CA LEU A 111 5.90 -6.92 -6.58
C LEU A 111 5.13 -7.52 -7.76
N LEU A 112 5.73 -8.43 -8.52
CA LEU A 112 5.05 -9.16 -9.59
C LEU A 112 3.87 -9.96 -9.02
N LEU A 113 4.09 -10.72 -7.94
CA LEU A 113 3.04 -11.49 -7.26
C LEU A 113 1.91 -10.57 -6.75
N LEU A 114 2.29 -9.41 -6.18
CA LEU A 114 1.33 -8.41 -5.71
C LEU A 114 0.48 -7.87 -6.88
N PHE A 115 1.10 -7.44 -7.98
CA PHE A 115 0.36 -6.93 -9.14
C PHE A 115 -0.49 -8.00 -9.82
N LEU A 116 -0.05 -9.25 -9.80
CA LEU A 116 -0.81 -10.37 -10.36
C LEU A 116 -2.09 -10.67 -9.54
N GLN A 117 -2.07 -10.40 -8.24
CA GLN A 117 -3.23 -10.58 -7.35
C GLN A 117 -4.26 -9.43 -7.50
N MET A 118 -3.83 -8.22 -7.81
CA MET A 118 -4.71 -7.03 -7.81
C MET A 118 -5.95 -7.14 -8.70
N PRO A 119 -5.89 -7.70 -9.93
CA PRO A 119 -7.10 -7.91 -10.74
C PRO A 119 -8.15 -8.76 -10.03
N GLY A 120 -7.73 -9.79 -9.28
CA GLY A 120 -8.63 -10.63 -8.50
C GLY A 120 -9.36 -9.86 -7.40
N THR A 121 -8.72 -8.86 -6.79
CA THR A 121 -9.35 -8.05 -5.73
C THR A 121 -10.38 -7.06 -6.27
N VAL A 122 -10.32 -6.72 -7.55
CA VAL A 122 -11.28 -5.81 -8.23
C VAL A 122 -12.43 -6.59 -8.88
N LEU A 123 -12.25 -7.89 -9.14
CA LEU A 123 -13.22 -8.75 -9.80
C LEU A 123 -14.62 -8.72 -9.17
N PRO A 124 -14.79 -8.66 -7.83
CA PRO A 124 -16.11 -8.60 -7.19
C PRO A 124 -16.99 -7.43 -7.64
N ILE A 125 -16.39 -6.30 -8.03
CA ILE A 125 -17.14 -5.13 -8.54
C ILE A 125 -18.01 -5.52 -9.75
N PHE A 126 -17.53 -6.46 -10.56
CA PHE A 126 -18.18 -6.89 -11.79
C PHE A 126 -19.02 -8.15 -11.60
N VAL A 127 -18.59 -9.09 -10.77
CA VAL A 127 -19.23 -10.39 -10.58
C VAL A 127 -20.32 -10.35 -9.53
N THR A 128 -20.08 -9.64 -8.42
CA THR A 128 -20.98 -9.56 -7.27
C THR A 128 -21.19 -8.11 -6.83
N PRO A 129 -21.72 -7.22 -7.69
CA PRO A 129 -21.85 -5.80 -7.36
C PRO A 129 -22.74 -5.53 -6.13
N ALA A 130 -23.71 -6.39 -5.85
CA ALA A 130 -24.56 -6.28 -4.66
C ALA A 130 -23.81 -6.53 -3.35
N ALA A 131 -22.71 -7.29 -3.37
CA ALA A 131 -21.83 -7.47 -2.21
C ALA A 131 -20.89 -6.26 -2.02
N VAL A 132 -20.67 -5.47 -3.07
CA VAL A 132 -19.74 -4.32 -3.06
C VAL A 132 -20.45 -3.01 -2.78
N PHE A 133 -21.67 -2.85 -3.28
CA PHE A 133 -22.43 -1.60 -3.19
C PHE A 133 -23.74 -1.77 -2.44
N THR A 134 -24.02 -0.87 -1.51
CA THR A 134 -25.34 -0.66 -0.92
C THR A 134 -26.19 0.24 -1.81
N HIS A 135 -25.59 1.26 -2.41
CA HIS A 135 -26.19 2.18 -3.38
C HIS A 135 -25.16 2.53 -4.45
N PHE A 136 -25.32 1.95 -5.63
CA PHE A 136 -24.41 2.20 -6.74
C PHE A 136 -24.50 3.65 -7.23
N PRO A 137 -23.38 4.33 -7.57
CA PRO A 137 -22.00 3.88 -7.46
C PRO A 137 -21.28 4.32 -6.16
N PHE A 138 -21.93 5.05 -5.27
CA PHE A 138 -21.25 5.75 -4.17
C PHE A 138 -21.38 5.05 -2.80
N GLY A 139 -22.48 4.34 -2.58
CA GLY A 139 -22.69 3.62 -1.32
C GLY A 139 -21.94 2.30 -1.32
N LEU A 140 -20.88 2.18 -0.53
CA LEU A 140 -20.07 0.97 -0.42
C LEU A 140 -20.44 0.14 0.81
N THR A 141 -20.44 -1.16 0.68
CA THR A 141 -20.41 -2.10 1.81
C THR A 141 -19.03 -2.06 2.50
N ILE A 142 -18.86 -2.79 3.58
CA ILE A 142 -17.54 -2.96 4.22
C ILE A 142 -16.58 -3.63 3.23
N GLU A 143 -17.02 -4.65 2.51
CA GLU A 143 -16.25 -5.36 1.48
C GLU A 143 -15.86 -4.40 0.33
N GLY A 144 -16.80 -3.59 -0.12
CA GLY A 144 -16.55 -2.56 -1.14
C GLY A 144 -15.48 -1.55 -0.71
N GLN A 145 -15.48 -1.15 0.56
CA GLN A 145 -14.45 -0.26 1.11
C GLN A 145 -13.06 -0.93 1.11
N TYR A 146 -12.96 -2.24 1.37
CA TYR A 146 -11.69 -2.97 1.26
C TYR A 146 -11.15 -2.95 -0.17
N ILE A 147 -12.04 -3.12 -1.16
CA ILE A 147 -11.63 -3.08 -2.58
C ILE A 147 -11.09 -1.68 -2.95
N VAL A 148 -11.77 -0.63 -2.56
CA VAL A 148 -11.33 0.75 -2.85
C VAL A 148 -9.99 1.07 -2.13
N LYS A 149 -9.80 0.58 -0.92
CA LYS A 149 -8.53 0.74 -0.17
C LYS A 149 -7.35 0.06 -0.87
N ASN A 150 -7.58 -0.97 -1.70
CA ASN A 150 -6.51 -1.60 -2.48
C ASN A 150 -5.86 -0.64 -3.48
N LEU A 151 -6.53 0.45 -3.86
CA LEU A 151 -5.92 1.51 -4.67
C LEU A 151 -4.69 2.12 -3.96
N ALA A 152 -4.76 2.32 -2.65
CA ALA A 152 -3.61 2.78 -1.87
C ALA A 152 -2.48 1.75 -1.82
N LEU A 153 -2.81 0.46 -1.76
CA LEU A 153 -1.81 -0.62 -1.79
C LEU A 153 -1.11 -0.69 -3.15
N ILE A 154 -1.88 -0.55 -4.25
CA ILE A 154 -1.34 -0.52 -5.62
C ILE A 154 -0.39 0.66 -5.80
N THR A 155 -0.81 1.86 -5.41
CA THR A 155 0.02 3.07 -5.56
C THR A 155 1.28 3.00 -4.72
N ALA A 156 1.19 2.49 -3.50
CA ALA A 156 2.37 2.24 -2.66
C ALA A 156 3.32 1.20 -3.27
N ALA A 157 2.79 0.13 -3.88
CA ALA A 157 3.58 -0.86 -4.59
C ALA A 157 4.29 -0.27 -5.82
N ILE A 158 3.63 0.64 -6.57
CA ILE A 158 4.25 1.37 -7.68
C ILE A 158 5.42 2.23 -7.19
N VAL A 159 5.24 2.97 -6.09
CA VAL A 159 6.29 3.79 -5.48
C VAL A 159 7.47 2.91 -5.04
N LEU A 160 7.21 1.77 -4.38
CA LEU A 160 8.26 0.83 -4.01
C LEU A 160 8.96 0.27 -5.25
N GLY A 161 8.20 -0.10 -6.28
CA GLY A 161 8.72 -0.64 -7.54
C GLY A 161 9.68 0.32 -8.23
N SER A 162 9.39 1.61 -8.21
CA SER A 162 10.25 2.63 -8.81
C SER A 162 11.66 2.68 -8.20
N THR A 163 11.82 2.24 -6.96
CA THR A 163 13.11 2.28 -6.25
C THR A 163 13.94 1.00 -6.35
N VAL A 164 13.37 -0.11 -6.83
CA VAL A 164 14.01 -1.45 -6.83
C VAL A 164 15.31 -1.53 -7.64
N ARG A 165 15.47 -0.67 -8.67
CA ARG A 165 16.70 -0.57 -9.50
C ARG A 165 17.51 0.69 -9.25
N GLY A 166 17.34 1.32 -8.10
CA GLY A 166 17.99 2.60 -7.82
C GLY A 166 17.32 3.78 -8.53
N GLY A 167 16.07 3.61 -8.96
CA GLY A 167 15.25 4.71 -9.44
C GLY A 167 15.06 5.77 -8.35
N ARG A 168 14.88 7.02 -8.76
CA ARG A 168 14.61 8.14 -7.86
C ARG A 168 13.16 8.54 -7.99
N ILE A 169 12.54 8.80 -6.86
CA ILE A 169 11.19 9.39 -6.83
C ILE A 169 11.36 10.85 -7.23
N VAL A 170 10.72 11.25 -8.33
CA VAL A 170 10.67 12.63 -8.82
C VAL A 170 9.28 13.15 -8.50
N ALA A 171 9.19 14.24 -7.74
CA ALA A 171 7.96 14.96 -7.43
C ALA A 171 7.91 16.28 -8.18
#